data_118e63d49593a9c376e9cfce106c8a8f
#
_entry.id   118e63d49593a9c376e9cfce106c8a8f
#
_cell.length_a   1.000
_cell.length_b   1.000
_cell.length_c   1.000
_cell.angle_alpha   90.00
_cell.angle_beta   90.00
_cell.angle_gamma   90.00
#
_symmetry.space_group_name_H-M   'P 1'
#
loop_
_entity.id
_entity.type
_entity.pdbx_description
1 polymer ?
#
loop_
_entity_poly.entity_id
_entity_poly.type
_entity_poly.pdbx_seq_one_letter_code
_entity_poly.pdbx_strand_id
1 'polypeptide(L)'
;AKSKLKLENFIIKNFKLKKFNYIILRYFNVAGADKKLRSGLITKKSTNLIKVICQVATGKRKKITINGNDYNTKDGTPIRDFIHVSDLAEIHYLTGRYLFKNKRSKILNCGYGKGYSVLEVIKNMNLILPKKIPIIFGKRRNKDIKSSISNTNKFNKIIRWKPKYNNLRYILKTSLEWEKKLNILKI
;
A
#
# COMPACT_ATOMS: atom_id res chain seq x y z
N ALA A 1 -13.39 5.89 -4.33
CA ALA A 1 -13.28 5.28 -5.68
C ALA A 1 -13.79 6.22 -6.78
N LYS A 2 -15.03 6.76 -6.68
CA LYS A 2 -15.63 7.63 -7.72
C LYS A 2 -14.78 8.88 -8.05
N SER A 3 -14.18 9.56 -7.05
CA SER A 3 -13.33 10.74 -7.26
C SER A 3 -12.06 10.44 -8.06
N LYS A 4 -11.40 9.33 -7.77
CA LYS A 4 -10.21 8.89 -8.52
C LYS A 4 -10.54 8.56 -9.96
N LEU A 5 -11.67 7.87 -10.20
CA LEU A 5 -12.13 7.56 -11.56
C LEU A 5 -12.50 8.83 -12.35
N LYS A 6 -13.16 9.81 -11.70
CA LYS A 6 -13.43 11.11 -12.35
C LYS A 6 -12.15 11.83 -12.76
N LEU A 7 -11.13 11.86 -11.89
CA LEU A 7 -9.83 12.45 -12.21
C LEU A 7 -9.13 11.70 -13.35
N GLU A 8 -9.17 10.37 -13.35
CA GLU A 8 -8.61 9.55 -14.43
C GLU A 8 -9.28 9.87 -15.77
N ASN A 9 -10.61 9.91 -15.81
CA ASN A 9 -11.37 10.27 -17.02
C ASN A 9 -11.09 11.71 -17.47
N PHE A 10 -10.94 12.65 -16.54
CA PHE A 10 -10.56 14.02 -16.83
C PHE A 10 -9.18 14.09 -17.50
N ILE A 11 -8.19 13.38 -16.96
CA ILE A 11 -6.85 13.30 -17.54
C ILE A 11 -6.93 12.73 -18.97
N ILE A 12 -7.59 11.59 -19.15
CA ILE A 12 -7.72 10.92 -20.45
C ILE A 12 -8.30 11.87 -21.49
N LYS A 13 -9.41 12.54 -21.16
CA LYS A 13 -10.10 13.46 -22.09
C LYS A 13 -9.23 14.65 -22.44
N ASN A 14 -8.71 15.36 -21.45
CA ASN A 14 -8.01 16.65 -21.69
C ASN A 14 -6.63 16.48 -22.31
N PHE A 15 -5.89 15.43 -21.91
CA PHE A 15 -4.55 15.20 -22.45
C PHE A 15 -4.58 14.63 -23.87
N LYS A 16 -5.61 13.87 -24.23
CA LYS A 16 -5.85 13.46 -25.62
C LYS A 16 -6.05 14.67 -26.54
N LEU A 17 -6.88 15.63 -26.13
CA LEU A 17 -7.13 16.87 -26.90
C LEU A 17 -5.89 17.73 -27.06
N LYS A 18 -5.07 17.83 -26.01
CA LYS A 18 -3.84 18.66 -26.00
C LYS A 18 -2.60 17.95 -26.54
N LYS A 19 -2.73 16.71 -27.07
CA LYS A 19 -1.63 15.87 -27.58
C LYS A 19 -0.51 15.57 -26.56
N PHE A 20 -0.80 15.67 -25.25
CA PHE A 20 0.13 15.27 -24.20
C PHE A 20 0.05 13.77 -23.92
N ASN A 21 1.19 13.19 -23.57
CA ASN A 21 1.26 11.80 -23.13
C ASN A 21 1.28 11.72 -21.61
N TYR A 22 0.67 10.67 -21.05
CA TYR A 22 0.56 10.45 -19.61
C TYR A 22 0.69 8.98 -19.24
N ILE A 23 1.06 8.71 -18.00
CA ILE A 23 0.91 7.40 -17.37
C ILE A 23 0.08 7.55 -16.10
N ILE A 24 -0.98 6.76 -16.02
CA ILE A 24 -1.79 6.63 -14.81
C ILE A 24 -1.38 5.35 -14.10
N LEU A 25 -0.84 5.49 -12.88
CA LEU A 25 -0.46 4.38 -12.04
C LEU A 25 -1.54 4.12 -10.99
N ARG A 26 -2.21 2.97 -11.12
CA ARG A 26 -3.18 2.48 -10.12
C ARG A 26 -2.45 1.59 -9.13
N TYR A 27 -1.93 2.18 -8.06
CA TYR A 27 -1.25 1.43 -7.01
C TYR A 27 -2.19 1.06 -5.86
N PHE A 28 -1.83 -0.02 -5.17
CA PHE A 28 -2.64 -0.62 -4.09
C PHE A 28 -2.20 -0.07 -2.73
N ASN A 29 -2.12 -0.89 -1.68
CA ASN A 29 -1.80 -0.36 -0.36
C ASN A 29 -0.30 -0.12 -0.23
N VAL A 30 0.11 1.14 -0.24
CA VAL A 30 1.52 1.51 -0.06
C VAL A 30 1.89 1.45 1.40
N ALA A 31 3.02 0.82 1.70
CA ALA A 31 3.55 0.68 3.06
C ALA A 31 5.09 0.61 3.05
N GLY A 32 5.68 0.49 4.22
CA GLY A 32 7.13 0.58 4.37
C GLY A 32 7.63 2.02 4.50
N ALA A 33 8.93 2.15 4.69
CA ALA A 33 9.65 3.41 4.70
C ALA A 33 10.99 3.24 3.99
N ASP A 34 11.64 4.35 3.66
CA ASP A 34 12.99 4.33 3.10
C ASP A 34 13.96 3.56 4.03
N LYS A 35 14.81 2.74 3.45
CA LYS A 35 15.78 1.90 4.18
C LYS A 35 16.67 2.72 5.14
N LYS A 36 17.01 3.96 4.76
CA LYS A 36 17.81 4.89 5.57
C LYS A 36 16.94 5.76 6.49
N LEU A 37 15.63 5.49 6.55
CA LEU A 37 14.65 6.25 7.34
C LEU A 37 14.69 7.78 7.10
N ARG A 38 14.88 8.18 5.84
CA ARG A 38 14.84 9.60 5.42
C ARG A 38 13.41 10.06 5.18
N SER A 39 12.54 9.14 4.78
CA SER A 39 11.12 9.40 4.50
C SER A 39 10.25 8.20 4.84
N GLY A 40 8.98 8.47 5.14
CA GLY A 40 7.94 7.48 5.43
C GLY A 40 6.61 8.18 5.71
N LEU A 41 5.59 7.42 6.07
CA LEU A 41 4.26 7.95 6.32
C LEU A 41 4.20 8.75 7.62
N ILE A 42 3.97 10.07 7.52
CA ILE A 42 3.73 10.96 8.66
C ILE A 42 2.23 11.27 8.68
N THR A 43 1.54 10.79 9.72
CA THR A 43 0.13 11.14 9.98
C THR A 43 -0.24 10.78 11.42
N LYS A 44 -0.90 11.71 12.12
CA LYS A 44 -1.38 11.50 13.49
C LYS A 44 -2.65 10.64 13.52
N LYS A 45 -3.60 10.91 12.61
CA LYS A 45 -4.86 10.15 12.47
C LYS A 45 -4.80 9.29 11.21
N SER A 46 -4.58 7.99 11.36
CA SER A 46 -4.52 7.05 10.23
C SER A 46 -5.57 5.96 10.34
N THR A 47 -6.08 5.55 9.18
CA THR A 47 -6.87 4.33 8.97
C THR A 47 -6.10 3.27 8.18
N ASN A 48 -4.85 3.56 7.80
CA ASN A 48 -3.97 2.61 7.12
C ASN A 48 -3.59 1.49 8.09
N LEU A 49 -3.86 0.24 7.71
CA LEU A 49 -3.66 -0.94 8.54
C LEU A 49 -2.26 -1.01 9.14
N ILE A 50 -1.21 -0.96 8.31
CA ILE A 50 0.18 -1.11 8.77
C ILE A 50 0.59 0.05 9.67
N LYS A 51 0.19 1.30 9.36
CA LYS A 51 0.43 2.45 10.24
C LYS A 51 -0.23 2.27 11.61
N VAL A 52 -1.49 1.84 11.64
CA VAL A 52 -2.21 1.59 12.91
C VAL A 52 -1.53 0.48 13.71
N ILE A 53 -1.12 -0.62 13.07
CA ILE A 53 -0.37 -1.70 13.72
C ILE A 53 0.94 -1.17 14.33
N CYS A 54 1.70 -0.35 13.58
CA CYS A 54 2.93 0.27 14.10
C CYS A 54 2.67 1.21 15.27
N GLN A 55 1.57 1.99 15.23
CA GLN A 55 1.16 2.85 16.36
C GLN A 55 0.78 2.04 17.61
N VAL A 56 0.18 0.86 17.46
CA VAL A 56 -0.07 -0.05 18.59
C VAL A 56 1.25 -0.63 19.10
N ALA A 57 2.13 -1.09 18.21
CA ALA A 57 3.43 -1.66 18.56
C ALA A 57 4.34 -0.67 19.29
N THR A 58 4.18 0.63 19.06
CA THR A 58 4.97 1.71 19.69
C THR A 58 4.25 2.41 20.84
N GLY A 59 3.10 1.89 21.29
CA GLY A 59 2.35 2.41 22.45
C GLY A 59 1.50 3.65 22.16
N LYS A 60 1.50 4.21 20.94
CA LYS A 60 0.62 5.35 20.59
C LYS A 60 -0.86 4.97 20.57
N ARG A 61 -1.17 3.68 20.45
CA ARG A 61 -2.55 3.13 20.56
C ARG A 61 -2.56 1.89 21.43
N LYS A 62 -3.63 1.68 22.17
CA LYS A 62 -3.79 0.52 23.06
C LYS A 62 -4.10 -0.78 22.29
N LYS A 63 -4.84 -0.69 21.19
CA LYS A 63 -5.33 -1.85 20.41
C LYS A 63 -5.65 -1.47 18.97
N ILE A 64 -5.78 -2.49 18.10
CA ILE A 64 -6.31 -2.33 16.74
C ILE A 64 -7.73 -2.91 16.65
N THR A 65 -8.61 -2.20 15.93
CA THR A 65 -9.93 -2.71 15.56
C THR A 65 -9.90 -3.28 14.16
N ILE A 66 -10.21 -4.58 14.03
CA ILE A 66 -10.41 -5.27 12.76
C ILE A 66 -11.88 -5.12 12.37
N ASN A 67 -12.15 -4.49 11.22
CA ASN A 67 -13.52 -4.21 10.80
C ASN A 67 -14.09 -5.38 9.99
N GLY A 68 -14.84 -6.24 10.66
CA GLY A 68 -15.43 -7.47 10.14
C GLY A 68 -14.49 -8.67 10.23
N ASN A 69 -15.10 -9.81 10.57
CA ASN A 69 -14.48 -11.15 10.62
C ASN A 69 -15.36 -12.18 9.88
N ASP A 70 -16.27 -11.68 9.06
CA ASP A 70 -17.32 -12.41 8.35
C ASP A 70 -17.17 -12.35 6.82
N TYR A 71 -15.98 -11.96 6.32
CA TYR A 71 -15.71 -11.99 4.90
C TYR A 71 -15.52 -13.43 4.41
N ASN A 72 -16.00 -13.73 3.21
CA ASN A 72 -15.73 -15.02 2.56
C ASN A 72 -14.27 -15.11 2.10
N THR A 73 -13.36 -15.25 3.09
CA THR A 73 -11.91 -15.41 2.97
C THR A 73 -11.46 -16.47 3.99
N LYS A 74 -10.24 -16.96 3.88
CA LYS A 74 -9.74 -18.06 4.73
C LYS A 74 -9.85 -17.80 6.25
N ASP A 75 -9.67 -16.55 6.67
CA ASP A 75 -9.67 -16.15 8.10
C ASP A 75 -10.76 -15.14 8.46
N GLY A 76 -11.72 -14.93 7.56
CA GLY A 76 -12.83 -14.01 7.76
C GLY A 76 -12.46 -12.53 7.61
N THR A 77 -11.19 -12.18 7.32
CA THR A 77 -10.76 -10.79 7.19
C THR A 77 -10.43 -10.40 5.75
N PRO A 78 -10.56 -9.11 5.37
CA PRO A 78 -10.37 -8.70 3.98
C PRO A 78 -8.89 -8.82 3.54
N ILE A 79 -8.69 -9.12 2.23
CA ILE A 79 -7.39 -9.34 1.62
C ILE A 79 -6.96 -8.09 0.85
N ARG A 80 -5.69 -7.68 1.01
CA ARG A 80 -5.10 -6.52 0.33
C ARG A 80 -3.71 -6.82 -0.21
N ASP A 81 -3.37 -6.21 -1.34
CA ASP A 81 -2.03 -6.19 -1.91
C ASP A 81 -1.25 -5.01 -1.32
N PHE A 82 -0.06 -5.28 -0.77
CA PHE A 82 0.80 -4.27 -0.16
C PHE A 82 2.07 -4.12 -0.99
N ILE A 83 2.39 -2.89 -1.38
CA ILE A 83 3.61 -2.55 -2.11
C ILE A 83 4.52 -1.67 -1.24
N HIS A 84 5.81 -1.98 -1.22
CA HIS A 84 6.80 -1.17 -0.51
C HIS A 84 6.98 0.20 -1.20
N VAL A 85 7.04 1.27 -0.41
CA VAL A 85 7.13 2.64 -0.94
C VAL A 85 8.35 2.86 -1.86
N SER A 86 9.48 2.23 -1.57
CA SER A 86 10.68 2.35 -2.41
C SER A 86 10.53 1.64 -3.75
N ASP A 87 9.83 0.51 -3.81
CA ASP A 87 9.49 -0.16 -5.07
C ASP A 87 8.52 0.68 -5.89
N LEU A 88 7.54 1.31 -5.24
CA LEU A 88 6.64 2.24 -5.92
C LEU A 88 7.37 3.47 -6.45
N ALA A 89 8.34 4.01 -5.73
CA ALA A 89 9.18 5.12 -6.21
C ALA A 89 9.99 4.70 -7.46
N GLU A 90 10.57 3.50 -7.47
CA GLU A 90 11.25 2.96 -8.65
C GLU A 90 10.30 2.79 -9.84
N ILE A 91 9.06 2.33 -9.60
CA ILE A 91 8.02 2.24 -10.64
C ILE A 91 7.73 3.62 -11.25
N HIS A 92 7.61 4.68 -10.45
CA HIS A 92 7.41 6.04 -10.95
C HIS A 92 8.57 6.48 -11.85
N TYR A 93 9.80 6.24 -11.42
CA TYR A 93 11.00 6.56 -12.21
C TYR A 93 11.03 5.80 -13.56
N LEU A 94 10.82 4.48 -13.54
CA LEU A 94 10.84 3.65 -14.75
C LEU A 94 9.71 4.01 -15.71
N THR A 95 8.52 4.30 -15.20
CA THR A 95 7.38 4.69 -16.03
C THR A 95 7.55 6.10 -16.60
N GLY A 96 8.19 7.01 -15.87
CA GLY A 96 8.58 8.33 -16.38
C GLY A 96 9.58 8.20 -17.54
N ARG A 97 10.61 7.37 -17.37
CA ARG A 97 11.58 7.06 -18.47
C ARG A 97 10.90 6.44 -19.68
N TYR A 98 9.99 5.49 -19.46
CA TYR A 98 9.21 4.88 -20.53
C TYR A 98 8.39 5.93 -21.29
N LEU A 99 7.70 6.83 -20.57
CA LEU A 99 6.88 7.88 -21.15
C LEU A 99 7.73 8.83 -22.00
N PHE A 100 8.86 9.26 -21.49
CA PHE A 100 9.79 10.14 -22.18
C PHE A 100 10.29 9.54 -23.49
N LYS A 101 10.69 8.24 -23.46
CA LYS A 101 11.24 7.54 -24.63
C LYS A 101 10.17 7.21 -25.67
N ASN A 102 9.01 6.70 -25.23
CA ASN A 102 8.02 6.10 -26.13
C ASN A 102 6.88 7.04 -26.52
N LYS A 103 6.70 8.15 -25.79
CA LYS A 103 5.62 9.12 -26.02
C LYS A 103 4.23 8.45 -26.17
N ARG A 104 3.95 7.41 -25.35
CA ARG A 104 2.71 6.61 -25.40
C ARG A 104 2.03 6.58 -24.04
N SER A 105 0.80 7.09 -23.98
CA SER A 105 -0.01 7.06 -22.76
C SER A 105 -0.39 5.64 -22.34
N LYS A 106 -0.39 5.37 -21.05
CA LYS A 106 -0.73 4.08 -20.45
C LYS A 106 -1.48 4.25 -19.14
N ILE A 107 -2.31 3.25 -18.84
CA ILE A 107 -2.92 3.03 -17.52
C ILE A 107 -2.43 1.66 -17.04
N LEU A 108 -1.76 1.65 -15.89
CA LEU A 108 -1.04 0.49 -15.37
C LEU A 108 -1.37 0.25 -13.90
N ASN A 109 -1.71 -1.00 -13.55
CA ASN A 109 -1.83 -1.41 -12.16
C ASN A 109 -0.44 -1.73 -11.58
N CYS A 110 -0.15 -1.23 -10.38
CA CYS A 110 1.14 -1.36 -9.72
C CYS A 110 0.96 -1.99 -8.34
N GLY A 111 1.49 -3.17 -8.15
CA GLY A 111 1.46 -3.94 -6.93
C GLY A 111 2.34 -5.17 -7.10
N TYR A 112 2.27 -6.09 -6.14
CA TYR A 112 3.02 -7.33 -6.24
C TYR A 112 2.18 -8.50 -6.81
N GLY A 113 0.87 -8.30 -6.99
CA GLY A 113 -0.04 -9.36 -7.38
C GLY A 113 -0.24 -10.41 -6.28
N LYS A 114 0.10 -10.07 -5.04
CA LYS A 114 0.01 -10.96 -3.88
C LYS A 114 -0.83 -10.31 -2.79
N GLY A 115 -1.87 -11.02 -2.35
CA GLY A 115 -2.75 -10.55 -1.29
C GLY A 115 -2.39 -11.12 0.07
N TYR A 116 -2.60 -10.32 1.11
CA TYR A 116 -2.50 -10.72 2.51
C TYR A 116 -3.77 -10.28 3.24
N SER A 117 -4.32 -11.15 4.07
CA SER A 117 -5.43 -10.82 4.93
C SER A 117 -5.00 -9.90 6.07
N VAL A 118 -5.95 -9.22 6.72
CA VAL A 118 -5.64 -8.37 7.87
C VAL A 118 -5.00 -9.17 9.00
N LEU A 119 -5.52 -10.37 9.31
CA LEU A 119 -4.95 -11.25 10.34
C LEU A 119 -3.56 -11.78 9.96
N GLU A 120 -3.31 -12.09 8.68
CA GLU A 120 -1.97 -12.47 8.21
C GLU A 120 -0.95 -11.34 8.40
N VAL A 121 -1.33 -10.09 8.13
CA VAL A 121 -0.47 -8.92 8.37
C VAL A 121 -0.14 -8.77 9.86
N ILE A 122 -1.14 -8.90 10.75
CA ILE A 122 -0.94 -8.84 12.20
C ILE A 122 -0.08 -10.00 12.69
N LYS A 123 -0.33 -11.24 12.20
CA LYS A 123 0.48 -12.42 12.52
C LYS A 123 1.95 -12.19 12.14
N ASN A 124 2.23 -11.66 10.96
CA ASN A 124 3.60 -11.36 10.54
C ASN A 124 4.23 -10.25 11.38
N MET A 125 3.48 -9.24 11.83
CA MET A 125 3.99 -8.23 12.75
C MET A 125 4.32 -8.84 14.11
N ASN A 126 3.48 -9.72 14.64
CA ASN A 126 3.72 -10.41 15.91
C ASN A 126 4.98 -11.30 15.93
N LEU A 127 5.47 -11.72 14.76
CA LEU A 127 6.76 -12.43 14.64
C LEU A 127 7.98 -11.49 14.75
N ILE A 128 7.77 -10.19 14.66
CA ILE A 128 8.82 -9.16 14.74
C ILE A 128 8.85 -8.52 16.13
N LEU A 129 7.73 -8.58 16.85
CA LEU A 129 7.52 -7.89 18.11
C LEU A 129 7.75 -8.81 19.32
N PRO A 130 8.24 -8.28 20.45
CA PRO A 130 8.33 -9.01 21.71
C PRO A 130 6.97 -9.30 22.36
N LYS A 131 5.95 -8.47 22.05
CA LYS A 131 4.59 -8.62 22.57
C LYS A 131 3.59 -8.63 21.43
N LYS A 132 2.54 -9.47 21.53
CA LYS A 132 1.46 -9.53 20.53
C LYS A 132 0.66 -8.24 20.48
N ILE A 133 0.20 -7.88 19.29
CA ILE A 133 -0.71 -6.75 19.04
C ILE A 133 -2.09 -7.09 19.62
N PRO A 134 -2.64 -6.28 20.55
CA PRO A 134 -4.01 -6.45 21.03
C PRO A 134 -5.02 -6.12 19.93
N ILE A 135 -5.92 -7.05 19.65
CA ILE A 135 -6.98 -6.93 18.65
C ILE A 135 -8.35 -6.96 19.25
N ILE A 136 -9.26 -6.21 18.65
CA ILE A 136 -10.71 -6.35 18.83
C ILE A 136 -11.37 -6.42 17.45
N PHE A 137 -12.49 -7.12 17.37
CA PHE A 137 -13.31 -7.13 16.16
C PHE A 137 -14.42 -6.09 16.28
N GLY A 138 -14.59 -5.30 15.23
CA GLY A 138 -15.65 -4.34 15.06
C GLY A 138 -16.56 -4.69 13.89
N LYS A 139 -17.65 -3.94 13.73
CA LYS A 139 -18.58 -4.12 12.60
C LYS A 139 -17.86 -3.92 11.27
N ARG A 140 -18.29 -4.68 10.26
CA ARG A 140 -17.82 -4.54 8.89
C ARG A 140 -18.05 -3.11 8.36
N ARG A 141 -17.07 -2.57 7.64
CA ARG A 141 -17.22 -1.26 7.00
C ARG A 141 -18.22 -1.35 5.85
N ASN A 142 -19.09 -0.37 5.74
CA ASN A 142 -20.01 -0.30 4.60
C ASN A 142 -19.24 -0.22 3.29
N LYS A 143 -19.64 -1.04 2.29
CA LYS A 143 -19.01 -1.14 0.95
C LYS A 143 -17.53 -1.55 0.94
N ASP A 144 -17.03 -2.16 1.99
CA ASP A 144 -15.68 -2.71 1.95
C ASP A 144 -15.68 -4.04 1.17
N ILE A 145 -14.67 -4.21 0.31
CA ILE A 145 -14.54 -5.38 -0.57
C ILE A 145 -13.71 -6.47 0.08
N LYS A 146 -14.10 -7.73 -0.14
CA LYS A 146 -13.42 -8.89 0.44
C LYS A 146 -11.95 -9.01 0.01
N SER A 147 -11.64 -8.67 -1.24
CA SER A 147 -10.29 -8.82 -1.80
C SER A 147 -9.97 -7.70 -2.79
N SER A 148 -8.75 -7.18 -2.70
CA SER A 148 -8.20 -6.19 -3.64
C SER A 148 -6.73 -6.52 -3.90
N ILE A 149 -6.48 -7.23 -5.02
CA ILE A 149 -5.15 -7.67 -5.43
C ILE A 149 -4.89 -7.12 -6.84
N SER A 150 -3.68 -6.65 -7.10
CA SER A 150 -3.30 -6.09 -8.39
C SER A 150 -3.13 -7.18 -9.46
N ASN A 151 -3.71 -6.96 -10.63
CA ASN A 151 -3.29 -7.68 -11.83
C ASN A 151 -2.20 -6.84 -12.52
N THR A 152 -0.97 -7.30 -12.44
CA THR A 152 0.22 -6.61 -12.95
C THR A 152 0.70 -7.10 -14.31
N ASN A 153 -0.02 -8.00 -14.97
CA ASN A 153 0.39 -8.60 -16.25
C ASN A 153 0.70 -7.55 -17.32
N LYS A 154 -0.17 -6.55 -17.47
CA LYS A 154 0.04 -5.45 -18.44
C LYS A 154 1.26 -4.61 -18.06
N PHE A 155 1.45 -4.31 -16.77
CA PHE A 155 2.59 -3.56 -16.27
C PHE A 155 3.90 -4.30 -16.59
N ASN A 156 4.02 -5.58 -16.25
CA ASN A 156 5.21 -6.39 -16.44
C ASN A 156 5.59 -6.56 -17.91
N LYS A 157 4.60 -6.62 -18.84
CA LYS A 157 4.85 -6.67 -20.29
C LYS A 157 5.45 -5.37 -20.83
N ILE A 158 5.13 -4.22 -20.23
CA ILE A 158 5.53 -2.89 -20.71
C ILE A 158 6.78 -2.40 -19.98
N ILE A 159 6.80 -2.56 -18.68
CA ILE A 159 7.90 -2.12 -17.80
C ILE A 159 8.60 -3.37 -17.25
N ARG A 160 9.80 -3.64 -17.73
CA ARG A 160 10.63 -4.77 -17.25
C ARG A 160 11.19 -4.46 -15.86
N TRP A 161 10.33 -4.55 -14.86
CA TRP A 161 10.67 -4.29 -13.47
C TRP A 161 10.66 -5.56 -12.63
N LYS A 162 11.60 -5.67 -11.71
CA LYS A 162 11.65 -6.74 -10.70
C LYS A 162 11.56 -6.12 -9.32
N PRO A 163 10.60 -6.53 -8.47
CA PRO A 163 10.46 -6.00 -7.11
C PRO A 163 11.69 -6.33 -6.26
N LYS A 164 12.19 -5.34 -5.52
CA LYS A 164 13.31 -5.50 -4.57
C LYS A 164 12.85 -5.79 -3.15
N TYR A 165 11.65 -5.34 -2.81
CA TYR A 165 11.12 -5.35 -1.44
C TYR A 165 9.81 -6.14 -1.30
N ASN A 166 9.53 -7.11 -2.19
CA ASN A 166 8.34 -7.97 -2.15
C ASN A 166 8.43 -8.99 -1.00
N ASN A 167 8.50 -8.48 0.22
CA ASN A 167 8.52 -9.27 1.44
C ASN A 167 7.70 -8.55 2.52
N LEU A 168 6.59 -9.15 2.96
CA LEU A 168 5.70 -8.51 3.94
C LEU A 168 6.42 -8.19 5.25
N ARG A 169 7.27 -9.06 5.77
CA ARG A 169 8.01 -8.81 7.01
C ARG A 169 8.96 -7.62 6.87
N TYR A 170 9.60 -7.48 5.72
CA TYR A 170 10.46 -6.34 5.45
C TYR A 170 9.66 -5.03 5.39
N ILE A 171 8.50 -5.04 4.71
CA ILE A 171 7.57 -3.90 4.67
C ILE A 171 7.16 -3.50 6.09
N LEU A 172 6.79 -4.48 6.93
CA LEU A 172 6.39 -4.24 8.31
C LEU A 172 7.55 -3.72 9.16
N LYS A 173 8.74 -4.30 9.01
CA LYS A 173 9.94 -3.88 9.74
C LYS A 173 10.28 -2.41 9.45
N THR A 174 10.37 -2.02 8.18
CA THR A 174 10.70 -0.63 7.81
C THR A 174 9.61 0.36 8.26
N SER A 175 8.32 -0.04 8.20
CA SER A 175 7.23 0.77 8.74
C SER A 175 7.34 0.97 10.26
N LEU A 176 7.70 -0.09 11.00
CA LEU A 176 7.87 -0.04 12.45
C LEU A 176 9.07 0.82 12.85
N GLU A 177 10.20 0.65 12.17
CA GLU A 177 11.41 1.47 12.42
C GLU A 177 11.13 2.95 12.17
N TRP A 178 10.39 3.27 11.13
CA TRP A 178 9.94 4.64 10.87
C TRP A 178 9.04 5.18 11.99
N GLU A 179 8.06 4.38 12.45
CA GLU A 179 7.19 4.80 13.55
C GLU A 179 7.97 5.04 14.85
N LYS A 180 8.96 4.19 15.15
CA LYS A 180 9.87 4.40 16.29
C LYS A 180 10.64 5.72 16.15
N LYS A 181 11.17 6.01 14.96
CA LYS A 181 11.85 7.27 14.67
C LYS A 181 10.95 8.48 14.91
N LEU A 182 9.69 8.43 14.44
CA LEU A 182 8.71 9.50 14.68
C LEU A 182 8.42 9.70 16.17
N ASN A 183 8.44 8.64 16.98
CA ASN A 183 8.27 8.76 18.43
C ASN A 183 9.44 9.51 19.07
N ILE A 184 10.68 9.21 18.67
CA ILE A 184 11.89 9.90 19.17
C ILE A 184 11.81 11.38 18.78
N LEU A 185 11.41 11.68 17.56
CA LEU A 185 11.29 13.06 17.06
C LEU A 185 10.04 13.80 17.58
N LYS A 186 9.18 13.14 18.36
CA LYS A 186 7.90 13.69 18.90
C LYS A 186 6.96 14.23 17.81
N ILE A 187 6.94 13.62 16.62
CA ILE A 187 6.11 13.97 15.46
C ILE A 187 4.84 13.13 15.39
#